data_159db1ad2c44c6855a8d17545e564d69
#
_entry.id   159db1ad2c44c6855a8d17545e564d69
#
_cell.length_a   1.000
_cell.length_b   1.000
_cell.length_c   1.000
_cell.angle_alpha   90.00
_cell.angle_beta   90.00
_cell.angle_gamma   90.00
#
_symmetry.space_group_name_H-M   'P 1'
#
loop_
_entity.id
_entity.type
_entity.pdbx_description
1 polymer ?
#
loop_
_entity_poly.entity_id
_entity_poly.type
_entity_poly.pdbx_seq_one_letter_code
_entity_poly.pdbx_strand_id
1 'polypeptide(L)'
;MDKRIRIAGIVAALIFAVIIWVSPSNPPPIPAPVTSSSNEFVEILATGLEKPWGIGFGDDKIFLTEKAGRVRVIESGTLLDDPLITLRAAKVPDGGLLGLAVHPNFSENHFLYLYYTYEEDGTLWNKILRVSESQNKIVETKTILDKIPASTFVNGGVLKFGPDEKLYVGTGSISDSSHGSQDLKSLEGKILRLNDDGTIPDDNPISDSPVFSYGHRDPKGMAWDKDGNLFMTEIGPSKNDEINLIHAGKNYGWPEHECIGSEKSVRALNCYDPGIEPGGIIFYYGDKLDIKKSLLMATLKGSHLFSLEIDENGLESQTIILSGLGRIRDVAQGPDDYIYLITSNTDGKGFPDGNDDKLLRLLK
;
A
#
# COMPACT_ATOMS: atom_id res chain seq x y z
N MET A 1 -11.21 78.31 -50.92
CA MET A 1 -10.78 77.98 -49.54
C MET A 1 -11.62 76.79 -49.08
N ASP A 2 -11.12 75.54 -49.30
CA ASP A 2 -11.86 74.35 -48.94
C ASP A 2 -10.98 73.36 -48.21
N LYS A 3 -11.31 73.13 -46.93
CA LYS A 3 -10.59 72.19 -46.10
C LYS A 3 -11.30 70.81 -46.20
N ARG A 4 -10.68 69.90 -46.89
CA ARG A 4 -11.11 68.50 -46.91
C ARG A 4 -10.49 67.73 -45.73
N ILE A 5 -11.31 67.37 -44.77
CA ILE A 5 -10.95 66.49 -43.66
C ILE A 5 -11.03 65.04 -44.20
N ARG A 6 -9.88 64.32 -44.17
CA ARG A 6 -9.83 62.88 -44.41
C ARG A 6 -10.11 62.14 -43.09
N ILE A 7 -11.20 61.45 -43.02
CA ILE A 7 -11.48 60.50 -41.90
C ILE A 7 -10.80 59.17 -42.27
N ALA A 8 -9.78 58.79 -41.49
CA ALA A 8 -9.23 57.45 -41.56
C ALA A 8 -10.04 56.51 -40.66
N GLY A 9 -10.75 55.57 -41.31
CA GLY A 9 -11.46 54.52 -40.54
C GLY A 9 -10.51 53.49 -40.00
N ILE A 10 -10.43 53.32 -38.72
CA ILE A 10 -9.74 52.23 -38.06
C ILE A 10 -10.75 51.08 -37.97
N VAL A 11 -10.49 50.00 -38.70
CA VAL A 11 -11.22 48.74 -38.59
C VAL A 11 -10.55 47.96 -37.42
N ALA A 12 -11.16 47.94 -36.27
CA ALA A 12 -10.77 47.10 -35.17
C ALA A 12 -11.32 45.68 -35.43
N ALA A 13 -10.44 44.75 -35.72
CA ALA A 13 -10.77 43.31 -35.78
C ALA A 13 -10.84 42.78 -34.33
N LEU A 14 -12.05 42.51 -33.84
CA LEU A 14 -12.27 41.78 -32.57
C LEU A 14 -12.02 40.29 -32.83
N ILE A 15 -10.88 39.81 -32.35
CA ILE A 15 -10.59 38.37 -32.26
C ILE A 15 -11.32 37.84 -31.02
N PHE A 16 -12.43 37.14 -31.20
CA PHE A 16 -13.05 36.35 -30.16
C PHE A 16 -12.21 35.09 -29.93
N ALA A 17 -11.39 35.07 -28.87
CA ALA A 17 -10.79 33.84 -28.38
C ALA A 17 -11.89 33.02 -27.70
N VAL A 18 -12.33 31.95 -28.33
CA VAL A 18 -13.20 30.94 -27.71
C VAL A 18 -12.31 30.14 -26.76
N ILE A 19 -12.33 30.47 -25.49
CA ILE A 19 -11.73 29.64 -24.43
C ILE A 19 -12.67 28.44 -24.26
N ILE A 20 -12.31 27.31 -24.85
CA ILE A 20 -12.96 26.03 -24.56
C ILE A 20 -12.53 25.66 -23.14
N TRP A 21 -13.39 25.88 -22.17
CA TRP A 21 -13.25 25.32 -20.84
C TRP A 21 -13.50 23.82 -20.95
N VAL A 22 -12.43 23.02 -20.99
CA VAL A 22 -12.53 21.58 -20.77
C VAL A 22 -12.72 21.43 -19.28
N SER A 23 -13.96 21.22 -18.85
CA SER A 23 -14.25 20.80 -17.48
C SER A 23 -13.46 19.51 -17.21
N PRO A 24 -12.75 19.39 -16.07
CA PRO A 24 -12.19 18.11 -15.69
C PRO A 24 -13.35 17.11 -15.66
N SER A 25 -13.23 16.03 -16.42
CA SER A 25 -14.21 14.93 -16.39
C SER A 25 -14.32 14.46 -14.95
N ASN A 26 -15.51 14.57 -14.38
CA ASN A 26 -15.78 13.92 -13.10
C ASN A 26 -15.40 12.45 -13.24
N PRO A 27 -14.70 11.85 -12.27
CA PRO A 27 -14.45 10.42 -12.27
C PRO A 27 -15.80 9.71 -12.45
N PRO A 28 -15.85 8.59 -13.19
CA PRO A 28 -17.08 7.86 -13.38
C PRO A 28 -17.73 7.54 -12.04
N PRO A 29 -19.04 7.63 -11.90
CA PRO A 29 -19.73 7.33 -10.65
C PRO A 29 -19.40 5.90 -10.24
N ILE A 30 -19.06 5.70 -8.96
CA ILE A 30 -18.83 4.38 -8.38
C ILE A 30 -20.08 3.53 -8.66
N PRO A 31 -19.97 2.40 -9.38
CA PRO A 31 -21.13 1.57 -9.66
C PRO A 31 -21.78 1.11 -8.35
N ALA A 32 -23.12 1.08 -8.33
CA ALA A 32 -23.85 0.61 -7.16
C ALA A 32 -23.44 -0.83 -6.82
N PRO A 33 -23.29 -1.18 -5.53
CA PRO A 33 -22.86 -2.51 -5.12
C PRO A 33 -23.86 -3.56 -5.64
N VAL A 34 -23.32 -4.59 -6.29
CA VAL A 34 -24.11 -5.78 -6.61
C VAL A 34 -24.32 -6.53 -5.30
N THR A 35 -25.52 -6.48 -4.75
CA THR A 35 -25.90 -7.24 -3.55
C THR A 35 -26.08 -8.71 -3.94
N SER A 36 -25.00 -9.47 -3.98
CA SER A 36 -25.05 -10.94 -3.99
C SER A 36 -24.70 -11.46 -2.60
N SER A 37 -25.37 -12.51 -2.14
CA SER A 37 -25.05 -13.15 -0.86
C SER A 37 -23.58 -13.60 -0.88
N SER A 38 -22.76 -13.06 0.01
CA SER A 38 -21.29 -13.20 0.05
C SER A 38 -20.75 -14.65 0.13
N ASN A 39 -21.59 -15.65 0.39
CA ASN A 39 -21.19 -17.04 0.61
C ASN A 39 -20.85 -17.83 -0.65
N GLU A 40 -21.17 -17.35 -1.84
CA GLU A 40 -20.82 -18.04 -3.10
C GLU A 40 -19.46 -17.65 -3.69
N PHE A 41 -18.94 -16.49 -3.31
CA PHE A 41 -17.73 -15.91 -3.89
C PHE A 41 -16.50 -16.06 -3.01
N VAL A 42 -16.67 -16.29 -1.73
CA VAL A 42 -15.57 -16.36 -0.75
C VAL A 42 -15.73 -17.55 0.18
N GLU A 43 -14.60 -18.17 0.49
CA GLU A 43 -14.46 -19.15 1.57
C GLU A 43 -13.82 -18.49 2.78
N ILE A 44 -14.37 -18.73 3.97
CA ILE A 44 -13.82 -18.25 5.23
C ILE A 44 -12.82 -19.29 5.73
N LEU A 45 -11.55 -18.91 5.84
CA LEU A 45 -10.47 -19.81 6.29
C LEU A 45 -10.13 -19.62 7.76
N ALA A 46 -10.30 -18.41 8.30
CA ALA A 46 -10.13 -18.12 9.72
C ALA A 46 -11.03 -16.95 10.13
N THR A 47 -11.42 -16.95 11.41
CA THR A 47 -12.24 -15.91 12.05
C THR A 47 -11.63 -15.50 13.39
N GLY A 48 -12.10 -14.37 13.96
CA GLY A 48 -11.66 -13.91 15.27
C GLY A 48 -10.21 -13.42 15.29
N LEU A 49 -9.69 -12.97 14.15
CA LEU A 49 -8.38 -12.29 14.07
C LEU A 49 -8.48 -10.90 14.72
N GLU A 50 -7.40 -10.43 15.34
CA GLU A 50 -7.37 -9.13 16.00
C GLU A 50 -6.64 -8.08 15.15
N LYS A 51 -7.38 -7.31 14.34
CA LYS A 51 -6.84 -6.25 13.49
C LYS A 51 -5.67 -6.76 12.64
N PRO A 52 -5.88 -7.80 11.81
CA PRO A 52 -4.82 -8.33 10.97
C PRO A 52 -4.34 -7.26 9.98
N TRP A 53 -3.05 -7.32 9.61
CA TRP A 53 -2.47 -6.28 8.77
C TRP A 53 -1.82 -6.80 7.49
N GLY A 54 -1.08 -7.89 7.52
CA GLY A 54 -0.37 -8.45 6.36
C GLY A 54 -0.53 -9.96 6.23
N ILE A 55 -0.50 -10.46 5.00
CA ILE A 55 -0.57 -11.87 4.61
C ILE A 55 0.74 -12.28 3.96
N GLY A 56 1.26 -13.47 4.32
CA GLY A 56 2.40 -14.09 3.66
C GLY A 56 2.24 -15.59 3.55
N PHE A 57 2.86 -16.19 2.53
CA PHE A 57 2.83 -17.64 2.28
C PHE A 57 4.25 -18.20 2.32
N GLY A 58 4.44 -19.30 3.02
CA GLY A 58 5.70 -20.05 3.04
C GLY A 58 5.45 -21.53 3.27
N ASP A 59 5.94 -22.37 2.36
CA ASP A 59 5.67 -23.79 2.29
C ASP A 59 4.15 -24.07 2.27
N ASP A 60 3.62 -24.82 3.24
CA ASP A 60 2.19 -25.11 3.42
C ASP A 60 1.48 -24.19 4.44
N LYS A 61 2.14 -23.08 4.82
CA LYS A 61 1.68 -22.15 5.87
C LYS A 61 1.23 -20.82 5.32
N ILE A 62 0.23 -20.25 5.98
CA ILE A 62 -0.16 -18.85 5.83
C ILE A 62 0.22 -18.12 7.11
N PHE A 63 0.98 -17.05 6.99
CA PHE A 63 1.37 -16.18 8.08
C PHE A 63 0.55 -14.89 8.05
N LEU A 64 0.03 -14.49 9.20
CA LEU A 64 -0.74 -13.27 9.36
C LEU A 64 -0.15 -12.43 10.48
N THR A 65 0.02 -11.15 10.26
CA THR A 65 0.35 -10.22 11.34
C THR A 65 -0.92 -9.66 11.97
N GLU A 66 -0.93 -9.51 13.29
CA GLU A 66 -1.97 -8.80 14.04
C GLU A 66 -1.34 -7.59 14.75
N LYS A 67 -2.00 -6.44 14.69
CA LYS A 67 -1.47 -5.17 15.26
C LYS A 67 -1.09 -5.26 16.72
N ALA A 68 -1.67 -6.21 17.47
CA ALA A 68 -1.33 -6.49 18.86
C ALA A 68 0.11 -7.02 19.06
N GLY A 69 0.85 -7.32 17.97
CA GLY A 69 2.22 -7.81 17.99
C GLY A 69 2.36 -9.31 17.69
N ARG A 70 1.27 -10.00 17.34
CA ARG A 70 1.29 -11.45 17.09
C ARG A 70 1.46 -11.78 15.63
N VAL A 71 2.27 -12.80 15.33
CA VAL A 71 2.25 -13.50 14.04
C VAL A 71 1.44 -14.76 14.21
N ARG A 72 0.31 -14.87 13.50
CA ARG A 72 -0.57 -16.05 13.49
C ARG A 72 -0.18 -16.95 12.34
N VAL A 73 -0.41 -18.23 12.52
CA VAL A 73 -0.10 -19.28 11.53
C VAL A 73 -1.35 -20.08 11.23
N ILE A 74 -1.61 -20.29 9.95
CA ILE A 74 -2.56 -21.30 9.47
C ILE A 74 -1.73 -22.38 8.80
N GLU A 75 -1.84 -23.60 9.27
CA GLU A 75 -1.15 -24.79 8.77
C GLU A 75 -2.19 -25.87 8.46
N SER A 76 -2.10 -26.48 7.27
CA SER A 76 -3.06 -27.48 6.83
C SER A 76 -4.54 -27.05 6.96
N GLY A 77 -4.81 -25.75 6.68
CA GLY A 77 -6.16 -25.16 6.76
C GLY A 77 -6.67 -24.86 8.17
N THR A 78 -5.83 -25.00 9.21
CA THR A 78 -6.22 -24.77 10.60
C THR A 78 -5.42 -23.59 11.18
N LEU A 79 -6.12 -22.61 11.76
CA LEU A 79 -5.51 -21.53 12.53
C LEU A 79 -4.97 -22.13 13.84
N LEU A 80 -3.65 -22.01 14.07
CA LEU A 80 -3.02 -22.50 15.29
C LEU A 80 -3.42 -21.60 16.50
N ASP A 81 -3.64 -22.21 17.66
CA ASP A 81 -4.02 -21.50 18.88
C ASP A 81 -2.92 -20.55 19.34
N ASP A 82 -1.68 -21.03 19.38
CA ASP A 82 -0.53 -20.24 19.79
C ASP A 82 0.04 -19.41 18.61
N PRO A 83 0.35 -18.13 18.83
CA PRO A 83 1.05 -17.33 17.82
C PRO A 83 2.50 -17.83 17.66
N LEU A 84 3.03 -17.73 16.43
CA LEU A 84 4.44 -18.02 16.13
C LEU A 84 5.39 -17.17 16.99
N ILE A 85 5.05 -15.89 17.16
CA ILE A 85 5.76 -14.93 18.01
C ILE A 85 4.78 -13.87 18.49
N THR A 86 5.06 -13.31 19.66
CA THR A 86 4.42 -12.09 20.18
C THR A 86 5.50 -11.04 20.46
N LEU A 87 5.49 -9.96 19.67
CA LEU A 87 6.40 -8.83 19.84
C LEU A 87 5.80 -7.79 20.79
N ARG A 88 6.67 -7.08 21.52
CA ARG A 88 6.28 -5.92 22.31
C ARG A 88 6.07 -4.70 21.40
N ALA A 89 4.99 -4.72 20.64
CA ALA A 89 4.62 -3.63 19.76
C ALA A 89 3.90 -2.50 20.51
N ALA A 90 4.10 -1.26 20.05
CA ALA A 90 3.43 -0.09 20.63
C ALA A 90 1.94 -0.11 20.31
N LYS A 91 1.10 0.18 21.33
CA LYS A 91 -0.36 0.22 21.18
C LYS A 91 -0.83 1.62 20.80
N VAL A 92 -0.54 2.03 19.58
CA VAL A 92 -0.97 3.32 19.02
C VAL A 92 -1.91 3.11 17.82
N PRO A 93 -2.78 4.08 17.48
CA PRO A 93 -3.84 3.90 16.49
C PRO A 93 -3.39 3.37 15.14
N ASP A 94 -2.27 3.86 14.57
CA ASP A 94 -1.72 3.38 13.29
C ASP A 94 -0.33 2.73 13.44
N GLY A 95 -0.01 2.24 14.63
CA GLY A 95 1.19 1.44 14.90
C GLY A 95 0.84 0.02 15.32
N GLY A 96 1.81 -0.69 15.85
CA GLY A 96 1.71 -2.10 16.19
C GLY A 96 2.58 -2.96 15.29
N LEU A 97 2.32 -4.26 15.21
CA LEU A 97 2.90 -5.12 14.19
C LEU A 97 2.11 -4.93 12.90
N LEU A 98 2.78 -4.44 11.87
CA LEU A 98 2.20 -4.07 10.60
C LEU A 98 2.58 -5.08 9.51
N GLY A 99 3.50 -4.72 8.63
CA GLY A 99 3.86 -5.51 7.46
C GLY A 99 4.58 -6.81 7.76
N LEU A 100 4.41 -7.73 6.83
CA LEU A 100 5.08 -9.03 6.77
C LEU A 100 5.58 -9.25 5.36
N ALA A 101 6.82 -9.73 5.22
CA ALA A 101 7.32 -10.32 3.98
C ALA A 101 7.91 -11.69 4.27
N VAL A 102 7.58 -12.67 3.45
CA VAL A 102 8.21 -13.99 3.45
C VAL A 102 9.36 -13.95 2.46
N HIS A 103 10.53 -14.48 2.84
CA HIS A 103 11.68 -14.50 1.95
C HIS A 103 11.40 -15.34 0.69
N PRO A 104 11.84 -14.93 -0.51
CA PRO A 104 11.62 -15.71 -1.75
C PRO A 104 12.09 -17.17 -1.66
N ASN A 105 13.20 -17.43 -0.95
CA ASN A 105 13.73 -18.77 -0.70
C ASN A 105 13.35 -19.30 0.69
N PHE A 106 12.09 -19.09 1.10
CA PHE A 106 11.61 -19.47 2.44
C PHE A 106 11.80 -20.98 2.72
N SER A 107 11.57 -21.83 1.75
CA SER A 107 11.76 -23.27 1.86
C SER A 107 13.19 -23.71 2.25
N GLU A 108 14.18 -22.84 2.05
CA GLU A 108 15.58 -23.09 2.39
C GLU A 108 16.00 -22.41 3.72
N ASN A 109 15.55 -21.18 3.93
CA ASN A 109 16.04 -20.32 5.02
C ASN A 109 15.02 -20.06 6.12
N HIS A 110 13.71 -20.27 5.83
CA HIS A 110 12.59 -20.04 6.74
C HIS A 110 12.53 -18.62 7.32
N PHE A 111 12.93 -17.60 6.53
CA PHE A 111 12.98 -16.22 6.97
C PHE A 111 11.68 -15.48 6.74
N LEU A 112 11.21 -14.79 7.80
CA LEU A 112 10.11 -13.82 7.78
C LEU A 112 10.65 -12.46 8.20
N TYR A 113 10.16 -11.40 7.55
CA TYR A 113 10.50 -10.01 7.86
C TYR A 113 9.27 -9.32 8.39
N LEU A 114 9.41 -8.66 9.53
CA LEU A 114 8.32 -8.04 10.28
C LEU A 114 8.62 -6.56 10.48
N TYR A 115 7.68 -5.70 10.08
CA TYR A 115 7.75 -4.27 10.36
C TYR A 115 6.84 -3.95 11.54
N TYR A 116 7.37 -3.32 12.59
CA TYR A 116 6.55 -2.97 13.74
C TYR A 116 7.00 -1.68 14.43
N THR A 117 6.00 -1.02 15.04
CA THR A 117 6.20 0.16 15.89
C THR A 117 6.48 -0.29 17.31
N TYR A 118 7.47 0.31 17.96
CA TYR A 118 7.80 0.10 19.36
C TYR A 118 8.07 1.44 20.05
N GLU A 119 8.07 1.43 21.38
CA GLU A 119 8.40 2.59 22.19
C GLU A 119 9.69 2.35 22.97
N GLU A 120 10.58 3.32 22.96
CA GLU A 120 11.81 3.35 23.74
C GLU A 120 12.03 4.75 24.28
N ASP A 121 12.19 4.84 25.61
CA ASP A 121 12.39 6.10 26.34
C ASP A 121 11.35 7.19 26.01
N GLY A 122 10.07 6.78 25.86
CA GLY A 122 8.96 7.65 25.53
C GLY A 122 8.90 8.10 24.06
N THR A 123 9.78 7.58 23.21
CA THR A 123 9.83 7.87 21.78
C THR A 123 9.35 6.67 20.98
N LEU A 124 8.49 6.92 20.00
CA LEU A 124 8.04 5.89 19.06
C LEU A 124 9.04 5.73 17.92
N TRP A 125 9.32 4.48 17.60
CA TRP A 125 10.17 4.07 16.49
C TRP A 125 9.54 2.90 15.74
N ASN A 126 9.84 2.80 14.46
CA ASN A 126 9.58 1.59 13.69
C ASN A 126 10.90 0.83 13.49
N LYS A 127 10.81 -0.50 13.35
CA LYS A 127 11.94 -1.35 12.98
C LYS A 127 11.53 -2.52 12.10
N ILE A 128 12.51 -3.09 11.43
CA ILE A 128 12.39 -4.31 10.66
C ILE A 128 13.15 -5.40 11.39
N LEU A 129 12.45 -6.47 11.74
CA LEU A 129 12.98 -7.66 12.38
C LEU A 129 12.89 -8.84 11.41
N ARG A 130 13.99 -9.52 11.14
CA ARG A 130 13.99 -10.83 10.52
C ARG A 130 13.89 -11.90 11.61
N VAL A 131 13.03 -12.85 11.41
CA VAL A 131 12.91 -14.04 12.27
C VAL A 131 13.10 -15.29 11.42
N SER A 132 13.71 -16.33 12.00
CA SER A 132 13.79 -17.66 11.39
C SER A 132 12.81 -18.59 12.09
N GLU A 133 11.93 -19.21 11.31
CA GLU A 133 10.90 -20.15 11.79
C GLU A 133 11.39 -21.59 11.66
N SER A 134 11.10 -22.43 12.64
CA SER A 134 11.25 -23.89 12.55
C SER A 134 10.20 -24.56 13.43
N GLN A 135 9.40 -25.44 12.82
CA GLN A 135 8.36 -26.23 13.51
C GLN A 135 7.40 -25.36 14.38
N ASN A 136 6.93 -24.26 13.80
CA ASN A 136 6.07 -23.25 14.45
C ASN A 136 6.71 -22.59 15.68
N LYS A 137 8.04 -22.43 15.66
CA LYS A 137 8.80 -21.69 16.69
C LYS A 137 9.83 -20.77 16.03
N ILE A 138 10.09 -19.67 16.69
CA ILE A 138 11.19 -18.79 16.29
C ILE A 138 12.50 -19.33 16.90
N VAL A 139 13.46 -19.60 16.03
CA VAL A 139 14.79 -20.11 16.40
C VAL A 139 15.87 -19.03 16.35
N GLU A 140 15.66 -17.97 15.57
CA GLU A 140 16.58 -16.83 15.46
C GLU A 140 15.84 -15.54 15.21
N THR A 141 16.38 -14.43 15.72
CA THR A 141 15.94 -13.08 15.39
C THR A 141 17.12 -12.18 15.05
N LYS A 142 16.96 -11.34 14.02
CA LYS A 142 17.97 -10.33 13.61
C LYS A 142 17.29 -9.01 13.30
N THR A 143 17.74 -7.92 13.90
CA THR A 143 17.31 -6.58 13.50
C THR A 143 17.94 -6.24 12.15
N ILE A 144 17.11 -5.92 11.17
CA ILE A 144 17.51 -5.55 9.81
C ILE A 144 17.68 -4.04 9.69
N LEU A 145 16.73 -3.28 10.20
CA LEU A 145 16.80 -1.82 10.26
C LEU A 145 16.08 -1.36 11.52
N ASP A 146 16.66 -0.39 12.23
CA ASP A 146 16.11 0.15 13.47
C ASP A 146 16.00 1.67 13.41
N LYS A 147 15.31 2.24 14.39
CA LYS A 147 15.17 3.69 14.56
C LYS A 147 14.62 4.40 13.33
N ILE A 148 13.70 3.76 12.61
CA ILE A 148 12.89 4.46 11.63
C ILE A 148 11.92 5.37 12.40
N PRO A 149 11.86 6.67 12.14
CA PRO A 149 10.92 7.56 12.84
C PRO A 149 9.48 7.05 12.79
N ALA A 150 8.78 7.15 13.90
CA ALA A 150 7.40 6.70 14.04
C ALA A 150 6.54 7.73 14.76
N SER A 151 5.23 7.65 14.56
CA SER A 151 4.27 8.48 15.27
C SER A 151 3.02 7.69 15.67
N THR A 152 2.06 8.37 16.27
CA THR A 152 0.75 7.78 16.61
C THR A 152 -0.04 7.37 15.36
N PHE A 153 0.14 8.09 14.27
CA PHE A 153 -0.48 7.87 12.97
C PHE A 153 0.59 7.88 11.87
N VAL A 154 0.26 7.39 10.68
CA VAL A 154 1.10 7.53 9.48
C VAL A 154 2.46 6.82 9.63
N ASN A 155 2.44 5.52 9.88
CA ASN A 155 3.64 4.73 10.06
C ASN A 155 4.08 3.94 8.82
N GLY A 156 3.30 4.00 7.71
CA GLY A 156 3.56 3.16 6.55
C GLY A 156 3.38 1.68 6.87
N GLY A 157 4.44 0.91 6.74
CA GLY A 157 4.53 -0.46 7.25
C GLY A 157 4.53 -1.55 6.18
N VAL A 158 4.30 -1.23 4.92
CA VAL A 158 4.34 -2.24 3.85
C VAL A 158 5.76 -2.76 3.64
N LEU A 159 5.88 -4.09 3.54
CA LEU A 159 7.11 -4.83 3.21
C LEU A 159 6.85 -5.78 2.06
N LYS A 160 7.72 -5.82 1.06
CA LYS A 160 7.65 -6.78 -0.04
C LYS A 160 9.06 -7.06 -0.58
N PHE A 161 9.32 -8.29 -1.00
CA PHE A 161 10.46 -8.58 -1.85
C PHE A 161 10.12 -8.24 -3.31
N GLY A 162 11.00 -7.51 -3.96
CA GLY A 162 10.90 -7.21 -5.38
C GLY A 162 11.36 -8.38 -6.26
N PRO A 163 11.14 -8.31 -7.58
CA PRO A 163 11.64 -9.31 -8.54
C PRO A 163 13.17 -9.37 -8.61
N ASP A 164 13.85 -8.38 -8.05
CA ASP A 164 15.32 -8.29 -7.89
C ASP A 164 15.81 -8.90 -6.57
N GLU A 165 14.92 -9.59 -5.83
CA GLU A 165 15.19 -10.21 -4.53
C GLU A 165 15.62 -9.21 -3.43
N LYS A 166 15.36 -7.91 -3.61
CA LYS A 166 15.60 -6.91 -2.58
C LYS A 166 14.34 -6.67 -1.75
N LEU A 167 14.54 -6.32 -0.49
CA LEU A 167 13.47 -5.96 0.43
C LEU A 167 13.10 -4.49 0.26
N TYR A 168 11.90 -4.23 -0.21
CA TYR A 168 11.32 -2.89 -0.30
C TYR A 168 10.42 -2.62 0.89
N VAL A 169 10.51 -1.39 1.42
CA VAL A 169 9.85 -0.99 2.66
C VAL A 169 9.24 0.39 2.48
N GLY A 170 7.93 0.51 2.72
CA GLY A 170 7.25 1.80 2.76
C GLY A 170 7.21 2.34 4.18
N THR A 171 7.84 3.49 4.42
CA THR A 171 7.83 4.19 5.72
C THR A 171 6.93 5.42 5.67
N GLY A 172 6.24 5.70 6.77
CA GLY A 172 5.34 6.84 6.86
C GLY A 172 6.06 8.15 7.20
N SER A 173 5.41 9.27 6.90
CA SER A 173 5.80 10.60 7.39
C SER A 173 5.26 10.79 8.80
N ILE A 174 6.10 11.22 9.76
CA ILE A 174 5.70 11.30 11.18
C ILE A 174 4.65 12.37 11.47
N SER A 175 4.50 13.36 10.60
CA SER A 175 3.44 14.38 10.65
C SER A 175 3.25 15.06 9.30
N ASP A 176 2.06 15.66 9.11
CA ASP A 176 1.72 16.38 7.88
C ASP A 176 2.52 17.69 7.71
N SER A 177 3.22 18.14 8.74
CA SER A 177 4.12 19.29 8.73
C SER A 177 5.60 18.92 8.76
N SER A 178 5.93 17.63 8.80
CA SER A 178 7.32 17.18 8.80
C SER A 178 7.94 17.32 7.41
N HIS A 179 9.15 17.84 7.35
CA HIS A 179 9.95 17.88 6.14
C HIS A 179 10.90 16.67 6.02
N GLY A 180 10.83 15.71 6.93
CA GLY A 180 11.68 14.52 6.92
C GLY A 180 11.45 13.66 5.68
N SER A 181 10.22 13.65 5.10
CA SER A 181 9.96 12.97 3.84
C SER A 181 10.74 13.56 2.66
N GLN A 182 11.15 14.83 2.71
CA GLN A 182 12.02 15.51 1.73
C GLN A 182 13.51 15.42 2.11
N ASP A 183 13.87 15.14 3.37
CA ASP A 183 15.25 14.95 3.80
C ASP A 183 15.76 13.54 3.45
N LEU A 184 16.73 13.43 2.54
CA LEU A 184 17.33 12.16 2.13
C LEU A 184 18.13 11.46 3.24
N LYS A 185 18.42 12.14 4.36
CA LYS A 185 19.06 11.55 5.55
C LYS A 185 18.05 10.96 6.53
N SER A 186 16.79 11.33 6.43
CA SER A 186 15.69 10.79 7.22
C SER A 186 15.15 9.51 6.58
N LEU A 187 14.73 8.55 7.42
CA LEU A 187 14.05 7.34 6.96
C LEU A 187 12.52 7.47 6.93
N GLU A 188 11.95 8.62 7.30
CA GLU A 188 10.51 8.84 7.22
C GLU A 188 10.05 9.24 5.82
N GLY A 189 8.86 8.80 5.42
CA GLY A 189 8.26 9.17 4.13
C GLY A 189 9.07 8.69 2.93
N LYS A 190 9.50 7.43 2.94
CA LYS A 190 10.38 6.81 1.95
C LYS A 190 9.84 5.47 1.45
N ILE A 191 10.25 5.11 0.25
CA ILE A 191 10.43 3.72 -0.09
C ILE A 191 11.92 3.42 0.10
N LEU A 192 12.22 2.47 0.98
CA LEU A 192 13.58 1.96 1.21
C LEU A 192 13.79 0.69 0.41
N ARG A 193 15.04 0.41 -0.01
CA ARG A 193 15.45 -0.82 -0.69
C ARG A 193 16.72 -1.34 -0.04
N LEU A 194 16.66 -2.59 0.43
CA LEU A 194 17.72 -3.24 1.22
C LEU A 194 18.01 -4.64 0.67
N ASN A 195 19.21 -5.14 0.90
CA ASN A 195 19.47 -6.57 0.83
C ASN A 195 18.71 -7.29 1.97
N ASP A 196 18.55 -8.59 1.85
CA ASP A 196 17.88 -9.45 2.85
C ASP A 196 18.57 -9.45 4.22
N ASP A 197 19.84 -9.13 4.28
CA ASP A 197 20.63 -9.02 5.52
C ASP A 197 20.61 -7.61 6.14
N GLY A 198 19.99 -6.63 5.48
CA GLY A 198 19.87 -5.23 5.88
C GLY A 198 20.98 -4.33 5.34
N THR A 199 21.94 -4.84 4.58
CA THR A 199 22.95 -4.02 3.90
C THR A 199 22.32 -3.24 2.75
N ILE A 200 22.98 -2.15 2.35
CA ILE A 200 22.53 -1.29 1.25
C ILE A 200 22.99 -1.92 -0.08
N PRO A 201 22.08 -2.12 -1.05
CA PRO A 201 22.48 -2.54 -2.40
C PRO A 201 23.39 -1.52 -3.09
N ASP A 202 24.43 -1.99 -3.77
CA ASP A 202 25.40 -1.11 -4.46
C ASP A 202 24.76 -0.31 -5.60
N ASP A 203 23.67 -0.80 -6.15
CA ASP A 203 22.90 -0.19 -7.25
C ASP A 203 21.71 0.67 -6.78
N ASN A 204 21.66 1.03 -5.49
CA ASN A 204 20.66 1.98 -5.01
C ASN A 204 20.86 3.36 -5.66
N PRO A 205 19.75 4.11 -5.91
CA PRO A 205 19.84 5.39 -6.63
C PRO A 205 20.59 6.49 -5.86
N ILE A 206 20.73 6.32 -4.55
CA ILE A 206 21.46 7.23 -3.65
C ILE A 206 22.57 6.42 -3.00
N SER A 207 23.83 6.80 -3.25
CA SER A 207 24.99 6.11 -2.71
C SER A 207 24.96 6.03 -1.18
N ASP A 208 25.28 4.88 -0.62
CA ASP A 208 25.34 4.60 0.82
C ASP A 208 24.02 4.88 1.56
N SER A 209 22.89 4.87 0.84
CA SER A 209 21.56 5.14 1.40
C SER A 209 20.57 4.02 1.06
N PRO A 210 19.71 3.61 2.00
CA PRO A 210 18.64 2.67 1.71
C PRO A 210 17.49 3.33 0.93
N VAL A 211 17.49 4.64 0.74
CA VAL A 211 16.40 5.39 0.10
C VAL A 211 16.31 5.06 -1.38
N PHE A 212 15.19 4.46 -1.79
CA PHE A 212 14.86 4.18 -3.19
C PHE A 212 14.04 5.30 -3.83
N SER A 213 13.05 5.84 -3.12
CA SER A 213 12.29 7.04 -3.48
C SER A 213 11.87 7.79 -2.22
N TYR A 214 11.45 9.04 -2.36
CA TYR A 214 11.16 9.92 -1.22
C TYR A 214 9.98 10.85 -1.48
N GLY A 215 9.56 11.58 -0.45
CA GLY A 215 8.40 12.47 -0.54
C GLY A 215 7.08 11.72 -0.49
N HIS A 216 7.01 10.64 0.30
CA HIS A 216 5.82 9.84 0.56
C HIS A 216 5.17 10.23 1.88
N ARG A 217 3.84 10.04 1.98
CA ARG A 217 3.10 10.24 3.22
C ARG A 217 2.89 8.94 3.98
N ASP A 218 2.12 8.01 3.45
CA ASP A 218 1.67 6.80 4.17
C ASP A 218 1.50 5.59 3.23
N PRO A 219 2.60 5.01 2.73
CA PRO A 219 2.59 3.85 1.84
C PRO A 219 1.92 2.63 2.48
N LYS A 220 0.97 1.98 1.78
CA LYS A 220 0.17 0.86 2.30
C LYS A 220 0.25 -0.43 1.49
N GLY A 221 0.46 -0.35 0.19
CA GLY A 221 0.57 -1.50 -0.69
C GLY A 221 1.65 -1.30 -1.75
N MET A 222 2.33 -2.38 -2.12
CA MET A 222 3.32 -2.43 -3.20
C MET A 222 3.11 -3.66 -4.07
N ALA A 223 3.23 -3.50 -5.38
CA ALA A 223 3.18 -4.61 -6.34
C ALA A 223 3.99 -4.28 -7.59
N TRP A 224 4.55 -5.31 -8.22
CA TRP A 224 5.26 -5.19 -9.49
C TRP A 224 4.43 -5.80 -10.61
N ASP A 225 4.42 -5.12 -11.75
CA ASP A 225 3.92 -5.70 -12.99
C ASP A 225 4.94 -6.68 -13.60
N LYS A 226 4.62 -7.25 -14.78
CA LYS A 226 5.51 -8.20 -15.48
C LYS A 226 6.78 -7.57 -16.01
N ASP A 227 6.76 -6.27 -16.24
CA ASP A 227 7.86 -5.52 -16.81
C ASP A 227 8.79 -5.00 -15.69
N GLY A 228 8.46 -5.29 -14.42
CA GLY A 228 9.21 -4.91 -13.23
C GLY A 228 8.91 -3.49 -12.75
N ASN A 229 7.86 -2.86 -13.23
CA ASN A 229 7.41 -1.56 -12.74
C ASN A 229 6.78 -1.69 -11.36
N LEU A 230 7.22 -0.89 -10.40
CA LEU A 230 6.71 -0.87 -9.03
C LEU A 230 5.53 0.10 -8.91
N PHE A 231 4.37 -0.42 -8.56
CA PHE A 231 3.18 0.34 -8.19
C PHE A 231 3.03 0.38 -6.67
N MET A 232 2.54 1.49 -6.15
CA MET A 232 2.36 1.71 -4.72
C MET A 232 1.08 2.48 -4.45
N THR A 233 0.37 2.10 -3.38
CA THR A 233 -0.76 2.85 -2.84
C THR A 233 -0.35 3.65 -1.62
N GLU A 234 -0.94 4.84 -1.48
CA GLU A 234 -0.63 5.78 -0.42
C GLU A 234 -1.90 6.45 0.11
N ILE A 235 -2.01 6.59 1.44
CA ILE A 235 -3.12 7.29 2.08
C ILE A 235 -2.76 8.76 2.25
N GLY A 236 -3.59 9.64 1.69
CA GLY A 236 -3.53 11.09 1.86
C GLY A 236 -4.00 11.57 3.24
N PRO A 237 -3.91 12.87 3.54
CA PRO A 237 -4.26 13.40 4.89
C PRO A 237 -5.76 13.33 5.21
N SER A 238 -6.63 13.50 4.23
CA SER A 238 -8.09 13.41 4.39
C SER A 238 -8.80 12.99 3.10
N LYS A 239 -8.16 13.20 2.02
CA LYS A 239 -8.48 12.91 0.63
C LYS A 239 -7.18 12.77 -0.14
N ASN A 240 -7.25 12.64 -1.46
CA ASN A 240 -6.06 12.52 -2.30
C ASN A 240 -5.23 11.28 -1.98
N ASP A 241 -5.93 10.15 -1.73
CA ASP A 241 -5.24 8.85 -1.71
C ASP A 241 -4.71 8.56 -3.11
N GLU A 242 -3.52 7.97 -3.20
CA GLU A 242 -2.79 7.89 -4.45
C GLU A 242 -2.49 6.46 -4.89
N ILE A 243 -2.43 6.27 -6.20
CA ILE A 243 -1.70 5.17 -6.82
C ILE A 243 -0.52 5.78 -7.56
N ASN A 244 0.67 5.35 -7.22
CA ASN A 244 1.93 5.85 -7.75
C ASN A 244 2.68 4.78 -8.53
N LEU A 245 3.31 5.16 -9.65
CA LEU A 245 4.36 4.39 -10.30
C LEU A 245 5.71 4.85 -9.74
N ILE A 246 6.41 3.94 -9.07
CA ILE A 246 7.61 4.28 -8.31
C ILE A 246 8.87 4.14 -9.16
N HIS A 247 9.61 5.22 -9.29
CA HIS A 247 10.90 5.28 -9.97
C HIS A 247 12.03 5.53 -8.99
N ALA A 248 13.15 4.88 -9.21
CA ALA A 248 14.37 5.03 -8.42
C ALA A 248 14.84 6.50 -8.33
N GLY A 249 15.13 6.98 -7.14
CA GLY A 249 15.65 8.32 -6.87
C GLY A 249 14.66 9.47 -7.04
N LYS A 250 13.38 9.20 -7.29
CA LYS A 250 12.39 10.25 -7.55
C LYS A 250 11.69 10.73 -6.28
N ASN A 251 11.27 12.01 -6.34
CA ASN A 251 10.48 12.70 -5.33
C ASN A 251 9.00 12.62 -5.67
N TYR A 252 8.14 12.26 -4.69
CA TYR A 252 6.68 12.17 -4.83
C TYR A 252 5.92 13.35 -4.20
N GLY A 253 6.65 14.32 -3.66
CA GLY A 253 6.16 15.67 -3.38
C GLY A 253 5.70 15.93 -1.96
N TRP A 254 5.34 14.93 -1.17
CA TRP A 254 4.87 15.17 0.19
C TRP A 254 5.92 15.86 1.07
N PRO A 255 5.56 16.88 1.88
CA PRO A 255 4.20 17.42 2.11
C PRO A 255 3.79 18.57 1.19
N GLU A 256 4.66 19.09 0.33
CA GLU A 256 4.41 20.31 -0.47
C GLU A 256 3.43 20.07 -1.62
N HIS A 257 3.40 18.85 -2.15
CA HIS A 257 2.60 18.46 -3.30
C HIS A 257 1.93 17.11 -3.08
N GLU A 258 0.70 17.02 -3.54
CA GLU A 258 -0.09 15.80 -3.60
C GLU A 258 -0.58 15.62 -5.04
N CYS A 259 -0.89 14.41 -5.47
CA CYS A 259 -1.59 14.08 -6.71
C CYS A 259 -0.98 14.61 -8.01
N ILE A 260 -1.01 15.91 -8.21
CA ILE A 260 -0.64 16.54 -9.50
C ILE A 260 0.86 16.68 -9.70
N GLY A 261 1.64 16.49 -8.64
CA GLY A 261 3.08 16.67 -8.69
C GLY A 261 3.51 18.10 -9.03
N SER A 262 4.78 18.27 -9.41
CA SER A 262 5.37 19.55 -9.80
C SER A 262 6.55 19.33 -10.75
N GLU A 263 7.27 20.40 -11.12
CA GLU A 263 8.54 20.28 -11.85
C GLU A 263 9.60 19.46 -11.08
N LYS A 264 9.45 19.35 -9.75
CA LYS A 264 10.41 18.68 -8.86
C LYS A 264 9.87 17.36 -8.27
N SER A 265 8.62 17.02 -8.55
CA SER A 265 7.98 15.82 -8.02
C SER A 265 7.15 15.09 -9.06
N VAL A 266 7.12 13.76 -8.94
CA VAL A 266 6.35 12.88 -9.82
C VAL A 266 4.86 13.06 -9.53
N ARG A 267 4.06 13.04 -10.59
CA ARG A 267 2.61 13.01 -10.50
C ARG A 267 2.13 11.59 -10.17
N ALA A 268 1.10 11.48 -9.33
CA ALA A 268 0.41 10.21 -9.13
C ALA A 268 -0.26 9.71 -10.42
N LEU A 269 -0.31 8.39 -10.62
CA LEU A 269 -1.06 7.79 -11.74
C LEU A 269 -2.56 7.99 -11.57
N ASN A 270 -3.04 7.89 -10.33
CA ASN A 270 -4.43 8.16 -9.99
C ASN A 270 -4.57 8.72 -8.58
N CYS A 271 -5.58 9.56 -8.38
CA CYS A 271 -5.95 10.14 -7.10
C CYS A 271 -7.43 9.92 -6.80
N TYR A 272 -7.72 9.65 -5.52
CA TYR A 272 -9.07 9.46 -5.03
C TYR A 272 -9.50 10.63 -4.14
N ASP A 273 -10.52 11.37 -4.58
CA ASP A 273 -11.23 12.40 -3.81
C ASP A 273 -12.75 12.19 -3.94
N PRO A 274 -13.45 11.72 -2.90
CA PRO A 274 -12.96 11.46 -1.53
C PRO A 274 -12.00 10.26 -1.43
N GLY A 275 -11.14 10.27 -0.41
CA GLY A 275 -10.21 9.17 -0.11
C GLY A 275 -10.95 7.87 0.22
N ILE A 276 -10.36 6.75 -0.17
CA ILE A 276 -10.89 5.38 -0.03
C ILE A 276 -10.12 4.52 0.97
N GLU A 277 -9.03 5.06 1.54
CA GLU A 277 -8.06 4.36 2.38
C GLU A 277 -7.58 3.07 1.70
N PRO A 278 -6.77 3.14 0.62
CA PRO A 278 -6.25 1.96 -0.04
C PRO A 278 -5.34 1.17 0.90
N GLY A 279 -5.40 -0.15 0.78
CA GLY A 279 -4.58 -1.10 1.50
C GLY A 279 -3.60 -1.80 0.58
N GLY A 280 -3.45 -3.12 0.76
CA GLY A 280 -2.59 -3.95 -0.08
C GLY A 280 -3.03 -4.00 -1.53
N ILE A 281 -2.04 -4.18 -2.40
CA ILE A 281 -2.23 -4.36 -3.84
C ILE A 281 -1.41 -5.54 -4.36
N ILE A 282 -1.91 -6.18 -5.41
CA ILE A 282 -1.18 -7.19 -6.19
C ILE A 282 -1.54 -7.10 -7.67
N PHE A 283 -0.62 -7.46 -8.56
CA PHE A 283 -0.99 -7.86 -9.92
C PHE A 283 -1.37 -9.33 -9.90
N TYR A 284 -2.59 -9.63 -10.35
CA TYR A 284 -3.07 -11.00 -10.47
C TYR A 284 -2.82 -11.52 -11.88
N TYR A 285 -2.09 -12.64 -11.95
CA TYR A 285 -1.74 -13.32 -13.21
C TYR A 285 -2.16 -14.80 -13.22
N GLY A 286 -2.85 -15.23 -12.17
CA GLY A 286 -3.38 -16.60 -12.08
C GLY A 286 -4.54 -16.85 -13.05
N ASP A 287 -4.91 -18.12 -13.20
CA ASP A 287 -6.00 -18.61 -14.07
C ASP A 287 -7.15 -19.25 -13.31
N LYS A 288 -7.12 -19.17 -11.98
CA LYS A 288 -8.18 -19.74 -11.13
C LYS A 288 -9.45 -18.89 -11.11
N LEU A 289 -9.30 -17.59 -11.32
CA LEU A 289 -10.39 -16.62 -11.27
C LEU A 289 -10.55 -15.97 -12.63
N ASP A 290 -11.80 -15.78 -13.09
CA ASP A 290 -12.10 -15.05 -14.33
C ASP A 290 -11.92 -13.54 -14.12
N ILE A 291 -10.74 -13.17 -13.67
CA ILE A 291 -10.30 -11.78 -13.48
C ILE A 291 -9.24 -11.50 -14.54
N LYS A 292 -9.44 -10.47 -15.35
CA LYS A 292 -8.42 -10.01 -16.29
C LYS A 292 -7.13 -9.69 -15.52
N LYS A 293 -5.99 -9.86 -16.21
CA LYS A 293 -4.68 -9.43 -15.70
C LYS A 293 -4.74 -7.95 -15.33
N SER A 294 -4.83 -7.65 -14.06
CA SER A 294 -5.09 -6.32 -13.53
C SER A 294 -4.44 -6.15 -12.17
N LEU A 295 -4.30 -4.90 -11.75
CA LEU A 295 -3.93 -4.57 -10.38
C LEU A 295 -5.16 -4.71 -9.48
N LEU A 296 -5.12 -5.64 -8.54
CA LEU A 296 -6.14 -5.78 -7.50
C LEU A 296 -5.79 -4.87 -6.32
N MET A 297 -6.77 -4.11 -5.84
CA MET A 297 -6.57 -3.17 -4.72
C MET A 297 -7.63 -3.37 -3.65
N ALA A 298 -7.18 -3.72 -2.45
CA ALA A 298 -8.00 -3.74 -1.25
C ALA A 298 -8.24 -2.32 -0.73
N THR A 299 -9.42 -2.03 -0.21
CA THR A 299 -9.73 -0.72 0.36
C THR A 299 -10.44 -0.84 1.71
N LEU A 300 -10.03 0.03 2.64
CA LEU A 300 -10.62 0.06 3.98
C LEU A 300 -11.88 0.92 4.02
N LYS A 301 -11.76 2.21 3.73
CA LYS A 301 -12.90 3.13 3.71
C LYS A 301 -13.80 2.88 2.50
N GLY A 302 -13.21 2.52 1.35
CA GLY A 302 -13.94 2.11 0.16
C GLY A 302 -14.70 0.80 0.35
N SER A 303 -14.24 -0.07 1.27
CA SER A 303 -14.88 -1.36 1.62
C SER A 303 -15.09 -2.29 0.41
N HIS A 304 -14.15 -2.26 -0.53
CA HIS A 304 -14.20 -3.02 -1.79
C HIS A 304 -12.84 -3.66 -2.09
N LEU A 305 -12.88 -4.72 -2.89
CA LEU A 305 -11.75 -5.17 -3.69
C LEU A 305 -11.98 -4.66 -5.12
N PHE A 306 -11.09 -3.82 -5.60
CA PHE A 306 -11.11 -3.30 -6.95
C PHE A 306 -10.20 -4.10 -7.87
N SER A 307 -10.61 -4.24 -9.13
CA SER A 307 -9.78 -4.59 -10.27
C SER A 307 -9.53 -3.32 -11.09
N LEU A 308 -8.27 -2.99 -11.30
CA LEU A 308 -7.82 -1.78 -11.98
C LEU A 308 -7.08 -2.16 -13.25
N GLU A 309 -7.54 -1.66 -14.39
CA GLU A 309 -6.74 -1.63 -15.62
C GLU A 309 -5.89 -0.36 -15.56
N ILE A 310 -4.61 -0.52 -15.25
CA ILE A 310 -3.69 0.59 -15.02
C ILE A 310 -2.34 0.28 -15.66
N ASP A 311 -1.75 1.29 -16.25
CA ASP A 311 -0.40 1.26 -16.82
C ASP A 311 0.41 2.52 -16.43
N GLU A 312 1.55 2.73 -17.06
CA GLU A 312 2.41 3.89 -16.86
C GLU A 312 1.77 5.23 -17.27
N ASN A 313 0.69 5.21 -18.05
CA ASN A 313 -0.03 6.40 -18.48
C ASN A 313 -1.16 6.78 -17.53
N GLY A 314 -1.61 5.85 -16.69
CA GLY A 314 -2.62 6.06 -15.66
C GLY A 314 -3.67 4.98 -15.56
N LEU A 315 -4.74 5.27 -14.82
CA LEU A 315 -5.88 4.40 -14.64
C LEU A 315 -6.82 4.49 -15.84
N GLU A 316 -7.01 3.37 -16.57
CA GLU A 316 -7.94 3.27 -17.69
C GLU A 316 -9.35 2.90 -17.24
N SER A 317 -9.47 1.90 -16.35
CA SER A 317 -10.76 1.45 -15.83
C SER A 317 -10.64 0.92 -14.40
N GLN A 318 -11.76 0.98 -13.67
CA GLN A 318 -11.89 0.47 -12.31
C GLN A 318 -13.22 -0.28 -12.16
N THR A 319 -13.14 -1.52 -11.66
CA THR A 319 -14.30 -2.38 -11.44
C THR A 319 -14.29 -2.91 -10.00
N ILE A 320 -15.44 -2.92 -9.34
CA ILE A 320 -15.61 -3.60 -8.05
C ILE A 320 -15.80 -5.09 -8.34
N ILE A 321 -14.89 -5.92 -7.85
CA ILE A 321 -15.00 -7.38 -7.97
C ILE A 321 -15.53 -8.05 -6.70
N LEU A 322 -15.39 -7.38 -5.54
CA LEU A 322 -15.94 -7.87 -4.28
C LEU A 322 -16.34 -6.72 -3.37
N SER A 323 -17.49 -6.86 -2.71
CA SER A 323 -18.02 -5.90 -1.75
C SER A 323 -18.78 -6.62 -0.63
N GLY A 324 -19.20 -5.87 0.41
CA GLY A 324 -20.00 -6.42 1.49
C GLY A 324 -19.23 -7.13 2.60
N LEU A 325 -17.90 -7.09 2.58
CA LEU A 325 -17.03 -7.63 3.62
C LEU A 325 -16.57 -6.57 4.65
N GLY A 326 -17.00 -5.31 4.45
CA GLY A 326 -16.49 -4.18 5.23
C GLY A 326 -15.08 -3.78 4.78
N ARG A 327 -14.23 -3.43 5.73
CA ARG A 327 -12.88 -2.92 5.51
C ARG A 327 -11.94 -4.04 5.11
N ILE A 328 -11.44 -4.02 3.88
CA ILE A 328 -10.46 -4.99 3.37
C ILE A 328 -9.07 -4.37 3.52
N ARG A 329 -8.20 -5.00 4.32
CA ARG A 329 -6.87 -4.47 4.66
C ARG A 329 -5.81 -4.87 3.64
N ASP A 330 -5.75 -6.14 3.28
CA ASP A 330 -4.70 -6.66 2.42
C ASP A 330 -5.25 -7.69 1.44
N VAL A 331 -4.56 -7.85 0.33
CA VAL A 331 -4.83 -8.81 -0.73
C VAL A 331 -3.52 -9.49 -1.11
N ALA A 332 -3.55 -10.81 -1.26
CA ALA A 332 -2.39 -11.60 -1.67
C ALA A 332 -2.81 -12.75 -2.60
N GLN A 333 -1.94 -13.12 -3.53
CA GLN A 333 -2.08 -14.34 -4.33
C GLN A 333 -1.42 -15.48 -3.58
N GLY A 334 -2.15 -16.57 -3.35
CA GLY A 334 -1.63 -17.78 -2.75
C GLY A 334 -0.83 -18.62 -3.75
N PRO A 335 -0.08 -19.63 -3.26
CA PRO A 335 0.65 -20.56 -4.10
C PRO A 335 -0.27 -21.48 -4.93
N ASP A 336 -1.55 -21.51 -4.59
CA ASP A 336 -2.63 -22.22 -5.30
C ASP A 336 -3.33 -21.36 -6.36
N ASP A 337 -2.79 -20.17 -6.66
CA ASP A 337 -3.30 -19.16 -7.58
C ASP A 337 -4.64 -18.52 -7.19
N TYR A 338 -5.18 -18.81 -6.01
CA TYR A 338 -6.32 -18.07 -5.48
C TYR A 338 -5.91 -16.75 -4.83
N ILE A 339 -6.90 -15.86 -4.71
CA ILE A 339 -6.75 -14.58 -4.02
C ILE A 339 -7.19 -14.74 -2.57
N TYR A 340 -6.36 -14.25 -1.67
CA TYR A 340 -6.60 -14.21 -0.22
C TYR A 340 -6.76 -12.78 0.24
N LEU A 341 -7.68 -12.58 1.18
CA LEU A 341 -8.05 -11.27 1.71
C LEU A 341 -8.12 -11.32 3.24
N ILE A 342 -7.71 -10.25 3.89
CA ILE A 342 -8.00 -10.04 5.32
C ILE A 342 -8.87 -8.82 5.53
N THR A 343 -9.84 -8.95 6.45
CA THR A 343 -10.66 -7.81 6.87
C THR A 343 -9.99 -7.05 8.03
N SER A 344 -10.43 -5.83 8.29
CA SER A 344 -10.00 -4.99 9.42
C SER A 344 -11.20 -4.22 9.98
N ASN A 345 -12.30 -4.93 10.26
CA ASN A 345 -13.53 -4.34 10.76
C ASN A 345 -13.45 -3.97 12.23
N THR A 346 -12.53 -4.61 12.98
CA THR A 346 -12.29 -4.35 14.42
C THR A 346 -11.28 -3.23 14.67
N ASP A 347 -10.82 -2.49 13.66
CA ASP A 347 -9.81 -1.43 13.78
C ASP A 347 -10.31 -0.15 14.47
N GLY A 348 -11.61 -0.08 14.77
CA GLY A 348 -12.27 1.05 15.41
C GLY A 348 -12.93 2.02 14.44
N LYS A 349 -12.81 1.78 13.13
CA LYS A 349 -13.46 2.56 12.06
C LYS A 349 -14.48 1.73 11.26
N GLY A 350 -14.49 0.40 11.47
CA GLY A 350 -15.40 -0.54 10.82
C GLY A 350 -16.65 -0.86 11.66
N PHE A 351 -17.48 -1.73 11.12
CA PHE A 351 -18.68 -2.28 11.77
C PHE A 351 -18.52 -3.80 11.87
N PRO A 352 -17.79 -4.31 12.89
CA PRO A 352 -17.50 -5.74 13.00
C PRO A 352 -18.77 -6.56 13.29
N ASP A 353 -18.83 -7.76 12.73
CA ASP A 353 -19.72 -8.81 13.20
C ASP A 353 -19.04 -9.66 14.29
N GLY A 354 -19.77 -10.65 14.86
CA GLY A 354 -19.26 -11.47 15.95
C GLY A 354 -18.09 -12.39 15.57
N ASN A 355 -17.74 -12.51 14.28
CA ASN A 355 -16.70 -13.39 13.75
C ASN A 355 -15.52 -12.61 13.12
N ASP A 356 -15.57 -11.27 13.10
CA ASP A 356 -14.50 -10.44 12.55
C ASP A 356 -13.28 -10.38 13.49
N ASP A 357 -12.06 -10.20 12.97
CA ASP A 357 -11.71 -10.10 11.57
C ASP A 357 -11.45 -11.48 10.96
N LYS A 358 -11.42 -11.54 9.62
CA LYS A 358 -11.41 -12.82 8.88
C LYS A 358 -10.25 -12.91 7.90
N LEU A 359 -9.76 -14.13 7.67
CA LEU A 359 -9.04 -14.50 6.46
C LEU A 359 -10.02 -15.18 5.51
N LEU A 360 -10.02 -14.75 4.27
CA LEU A 360 -10.92 -15.19 3.22
C LEU A 360 -10.13 -15.64 1.99
N ARG A 361 -10.67 -16.63 1.24
CA ARG A 361 -10.19 -17.01 -0.08
C ARG A 361 -11.28 -16.72 -1.11
N LEU A 362 -10.94 -16.02 -2.18
CA LEU A 362 -11.87 -15.73 -3.29
C LEU A 362 -11.97 -16.97 -4.18
N LEU A 363 -13.20 -17.40 -4.50
CA LEU A 363 -13.50 -18.63 -5.24
C LEU A 363 -13.87 -18.39 -6.71
N LYS A 364 -14.40 -17.20 -7.04
CA LYS A 364 -14.88 -16.84 -8.39
C LYS A 364 -14.56 -15.39 -8.71
#